data_1c33115f1fa2fb45a42dc945618a5855
#
_entry.id   1c33115f1fa2fb45a42dc945618a5855
#
_cell.length_a   1.000
_cell.length_b   1.000
_cell.length_c   1.000
_cell.angle_alpha   90.00
_cell.angle_beta   90.00
_cell.angle_gamma   90.00
#
_symmetry.space_group_name_H-M   'P 1'
#
loop_
_entity.id
_entity.type
_entity.pdbx_description
1 polymer ?
#
loop_
_entity_poly.entity_id
_entity_poly.type
_entity_poly.pdbx_seq_one_letter_code
_entity_poly.pdbx_strand_id
1 'polypeptide(L)'
;MGTESDDGDGDEDGGTDIETPADDDTDRDDRVYYVISDLHIGGDEQLEEIEFLDELLAFLQRLEETDENAELVINGDAFGLWEFTTVEGVEKFDVLEETYPELFEQFRATGANIPITLIPGNHDHELAAYDEFVERFAEYNVDLVQEKSITRPVGEQAIHFEHGHQQDPNNRIEDWGNPHATPLGYYYNTLVTSRAGQLSNRGRYNWLKDVQAVTPTERMPIWLFSKYFYREMNPLI
;
A
#
# COMPACT_ATOMS: atom_id res chain seq x y z
N MET A 1 -5.15 -33.05 -70.89
CA MET A 1 -4.08 -32.13 -71.20
C MET A 1 -4.02 -31.21 -70.01
N GLY A 2 -3.22 -31.49 -69.07
CA GLY A 2 -1.82 -31.20 -68.85
C GLY A 2 -1.78 -29.89 -68.11
N THR A 3 -1.12 -29.66 -67.09
CA THR A 3 0.11 -30.15 -66.48
C THR A 3 0.17 -29.64 -65.02
N GLU A 4 0.77 -30.45 -64.17
CA GLU A 4 1.27 -30.14 -62.82
C GLU A 4 2.20 -28.92 -62.78
N SER A 5 2.21 -28.23 -61.65
CA SER A 5 3.46 -27.78 -61.06
C SER A 5 3.23 -27.58 -59.52
N ASP A 6 3.87 -28.45 -58.85
CA ASP A 6 4.34 -28.49 -57.50
C ASP A 6 5.34 -27.35 -57.29
N ASP A 7 5.18 -26.56 -56.20
CA ASP A 7 6.25 -25.79 -55.60
C ASP A 7 5.96 -25.67 -54.10
N GLY A 8 6.65 -26.49 -53.33
CA GLY A 8 6.73 -26.41 -51.89
C GLY A 8 7.62 -25.25 -51.48
N ASP A 9 7.13 -24.40 -50.62
CA ASP A 9 7.95 -23.51 -49.80
C ASP A 9 7.81 -23.89 -48.32
N GLY A 10 8.91 -24.41 -47.82
CA GLY A 10 9.06 -24.72 -46.39
C GLY A 10 9.35 -23.44 -45.65
N ASP A 11 8.38 -23.02 -44.78
CA ASP A 11 8.63 -22.04 -43.76
C ASP A 11 9.45 -22.69 -42.65
N GLU A 12 10.74 -22.37 -42.59
CA GLU A 12 11.59 -22.61 -41.43
C GLU A 12 11.14 -21.67 -40.31
N ASP A 13 10.36 -22.20 -39.39
CA ASP A 13 10.03 -21.57 -38.09
C ASP A 13 11.33 -21.53 -37.25
N GLY A 14 12.01 -20.40 -37.33
CA GLY A 14 13.16 -20.07 -36.52
C GLY A 14 12.68 -19.65 -35.12
N GLY A 15 12.22 -20.61 -34.32
CA GLY A 15 11.97 -20.41 -32.91
C GLY A 15 13.27 -20.04 -32.20
N THR A 16 13.45 -18.74 -31.91
CA THR A 16 14.45 -18.31 -30.93
C THR A 16 13.93 -18.68 -29.56
N ASP A 17 14.42 -19.80 -29.05
CA ASP A 17 14.30 -20.12 -27.60
C ASP A 17 14.98 -18.99 -26.83
N ILE A 18 14.18 -18.09 -26.28
CA ILE A 18 14.62 -17.17 -25.26
C ILE A 18 14.84 -18.04 -24.03
N GLU A 19 16.08 -18.44 -23.80
CA GLU A 19 16.49 -19.01 -22.52
C GLU A 19 16.23 -17.95 -21.45
N THR A 20 15.11 -18.06 -20.74
CA THR A 20 14.92 -17.42 -19.44
C THR A 20 16.04 -17.94 -18.54
N PRO A 21 16.78 -17.04 -17.84
CA PRO A 21 17.75 -17.49 -16.86
C PRO A 21 17.05 -18.45 -15.91
N ALA A 22 17.62 -19.64 -15.72
CA ALA A 22 17.15 -20.54 -14.68
C ALA A 22 17.39 -19.84 -13.35
N ASP A 23 16.34 -19.22 -12.81
CA ASP A 23 16.30 -18.83 -11.42
C ASP A 23 16.59 -20.09 -10.60
N ASP A 24 17.56 -19.99 -9.72
CA ASP A 24 17.96 -21.06 -8.80
C ASP A 24 16.76 -21.41 -7.90
N ASP A 25 15.99 -22.43 -8.33
CA ASP A 25 14.70 -22.82 -7.77
C ASP A 25 14.83 -23.51 -6.39
N THR A 26 16.07 -23.67 -5.90
CA THR A 26 16.34 -24.41 -4.65
C THR A 26 16.19 -23.56 -3.38
N ASP A 27 16.10 -22.24 -3.49
CA ASP A 27 16.08 -21.30 -2.35
C ASP A 27 14.67 -20.75 -2.02
N ARG A 28 13.63 -21.12 -2.81
CA ARG A 28 12.26 -20.61 -2.68
C ARG A 28 11.38 -21.40 -1.73
N ASP A 29 11.74 -22.64 -1.42
CA ASP A 29 10.87 -23.58 -0.72
C ASP A 29 10.75 -23.28 0.79
N ASP A 30 11.70 -22.54 1.39
CA ASP A 30 11.78 -22.26 2.82
C ASP A 30 11.60 -20.77 3.16
N ARG A 31 11.08 -19.93 2.24
CA ARG A 31 10.94 -18.50 2.50
C ARG A 31 9.86 -18.19 3.52
N VAL A 32 10.22 -17.39 4.52
CA VAL A 32 9.30 -16.85 5.53
C VAL A 32 8.77 -15.48 5.07
N TYR A 33 7.46 -15.32 5.05
CA TYR A 33 6.83 -14.05 4.73
C TYR A 33 6.33 -13.36 6.00
N TYR A 34 6.93 -12.22 6.32
CA TYR A 34 6.42 -11.31 7.32
C TYR A 34 5.45 -10.35 6.63
N VAL A 35 4.23 -10.21 7.15
CA VAL A 35 3.20 -9.38 6.52
C VAL A 35 2.69 -8.36 7.53
N ILE A 36 2.73 -7.10 7.14
CA ILE A 36 2.14 -5.98 7.89
C ILE A 36 1.26 -5.15 6.97
N SER A 37 0.26 -4.45 7.50
CA SER A 37 -0.63 -3.57 6.76
C SER A 37 -1.19 -2.46 7.66
N ASP A 38 -1.91 -1.51 7.07
CA ASP A 38 -2.72 -0.51 7.78
C ASP A 38 -1.90 0.32 8.80
N LEU A 39 -0.68 0.69 8.44
CA LEU A 39 0.18 1.52 9.28
C LEU A 39 -0.26 2.98 9.29
N HIS A 40 -0.78 3.47 8.16
CA HIS A 40 -1.29 4.83 7.97
C HIS A 40 -0.30 5.92 8.45
N ILE A 41 0.96 5.77 8.09
CA ILE A 41 2.03 6.70 8.46
C ILE A 41 1.86 8.01 7.67
N GLY A 42 1.89 9.14 8.37
CA GLY A 42 1.83 10.47 7.76
C GLY A 42 0.48 11.16 7.86
N GLY A 43 0.38 12.29 7.23
CA GLY A 43 -0.73 13.22 7.27
C GLY A 43 -0.27 14.63 7.63
N ASP A 44 -1.21 15.58 7.77
CA ASP A 44 -0.91 16.94 8.22
C ASP A 44 -0.52 16.97 9.72
N GLU A 45 0.05 18.08 10.19
CA GLU A 45 0.69 18.31 11.50
C GLU A 45 0.06 17.61 12.73
N GLN A 46 -1.26 17.41 12.77
CA GLN A 46 -1.94 16.75 13.88
C GLN A 46 -1.96 15.20 13.78
N LEU A 47 -1.48 14.68 12.66
CA LEU A 47 -1.46 13.26 12.31
C LEU A 47 -0.03 12.71 12.19
N GLU A 48 0.97 13.55 12.45
CA GLU A 48 2.39 13.20 12.36
C GLU A 48 2.84 12.26 13.49
N GLU A 49 2.16 12.25 14.66
CA GLU A 49 2.54 11.35 15.74
C GLU A 49 2.10 9.91 15.46
N ILE A 50 3.08 9.02 15.32
CA ILE A 50 2.89 7.58 15.24
C ILE A 50 3.16 6.96 16.61
N GLU A 51 2.11 6.54 17.32
CA GLU A 51 2.24 5.97 18.67
C GLU A 51 3.06 4.66 18.72
N PHE A 52 3.21 3.97 17.59
CA PHE A 52 3.90 2.67 17.47
C PHE A 52 5.22 2.73 16.67
N LEU A 53 5.77 3.91 16.43
CA LEU A 53 6.98 4.06 15.62
C LEU A 53 8.16 3.28 16.22
N ASP A 54 8.34 3.36 17.54
CA ASP A 54 9.41 2.64 18.23
C ASP A 54 9.29 1.12 18.06
N GLU A 55 8.07 0.57 18.13
CA GLU A 55 7.78 -0.85 17.92
C GLU A 55 8.01 -1.27 16.46
N LEU A 56 7.64 -0.41 15.50
CA LEU A 56 7.88 -0.65 14.09
C LEU A 56 9.37 -0.66 13.78
N LEU A 57 10.12 0.32 14.28
CA LEU A 57 11.58 0.36 14.12
C LEU A 57 12.24 -0.87 14.75
N ALA A 58 11.83 -1.25 15.96
CA ALA A 58 12.35 -2.46 16.61
C ALA A 58 12.01 -3.75 15.83
N PHE A 59 10.85 -3.81 15.20
CA PHE A 59 10.47 -4.93 14.35
C PHE A 59 11.33 -4.98 13.09
N LEU A 60 11.53 -3.86 12.40
CA LEU A 60 12.36 -3.76 11.20
C LEU A 60 13.83 -4.09 11.52
N GLN A 61 14.36 -3.59 12.65
CA GLN A 61 15.71 -3.91 13.10
C GLN A 61 15.90 -5.40 13.36
N ARG A 62 14.91 -6.09 13.93
CA ARG A 62 14.95 -7.55 14.08
C ARG A 62 15.02 -8.27 12.72
N LEU A 63 14.35 -7.75 11.68
CA LEU A 63 14.42 -8.29 10.33
C LEU A 63 15.75 -7.97 9.64
N GLU A 64 16.35 -6.81 9.94
CA GLU A 64 17.71 -6.48 9.49
C GLU A 64 18.74 -7.49 10.01
N GLU A 65 18.56 -7.98 11.23
CA GLU A 65 19.50 -8.90 11.90
C GLU A 65 19.14 -10.39 11.69
N THR A 66 18.11 -10.72 10.93
CA THR A 66 17.69 -12.12 10.74
C THR A 66 18.61 -12.88 9.79
N ASP A 67 18.86 -14.16 10.11
CA ASP A 67 19.51 -15.13 9.23
C ASP A 67 18.48 -15.95 8.41
N GLU A 68 17.18 -15.68 8.58
CA GLU A 68 16.12 -16.39 7.86
C GLU A 68 16.06 -15.95 6.39
N ASN A 69 15.78 -16.90 5.48
CA ASN A 69 15.37 -16.56 4.12
C ASN A 69 13.97 -15.97 4.18
N ALA A 70 13.88 -14.64 4.32
CA ALA A 70 12.63 -13.95 4.60
C ALA A 70 12.32 -12.88 3.55
N GLU A 71 11.05 -12.47 3.48
CA GLU A 71 10.57 -11.30 2.76
C GLU A 71 9.58 -10.55 3.65
N LEU A 72 9.70 -9.23 3.72
CA LEU A 72 8.70 -8.38 4.33
C LEU A 72 7.72 -7.89 3.25
N VAL A 73 6.44 -8.20 3.41
CA VAL A 73 5.35 -7.69 2.57
C VAL A 73 4.57 -6.64 3.35
N ILE A 74 4.60 -5.39 2.87
CA ILE A 74 3.76 -4.30 3.38
C ILE A 74 2.51 -4.29 2.50
N ASN A 75 1.41 -4.83 3.04
CA ASN A 75 0.22 -5.20 2.29
C ASN A 75 -0.84 -4.09 2.30
N GLY A 76 -0.48 -2.92 1.79
CA GLY A 76 -1.37 -1.76 1.64
C GLY A 76 -1.54 -0.89 2.87
N ASP A 77 -1.94 0.35 2.64
CA ASP A 77 -2.17 1.38 3.65
C ASP A 77 -0.96 1.60 4.58
N ALA A 78 0.25 1.52 4.00
CA ALA A 78 1.47 1.86 4.71
C ALA A 78 1.46 3.35 5.09
N PHE A 79 0.98 4.19 4.19
CA PHE A 79 0.98 5.64 4.35
C PHE A 79 -0.44 6.21 4.31
N GLY A 80 -0.68 7.21 5.16
CA GLY A 80 -1.93 7.96 5.19
C GLY A 80 -1.92 9.10 4.16
N LEU A 81 -1.83 8.80 2.85
CA LEU A 81 -1.76 9.83 1.83
C LEU A 81 -3.06 10.62 1.67
N TRP A 82 -4.20 10.05 2.05
CA TRP A 82 -5.48 10.77 2.09
C TRP A 82 -5.53 11.86 3.16
N GLU A 83 -4.70 11.74 4.18
CA GLU A 83 -4.65 12.63 5.33
C GLU A 83 -3.79 13.88 5.08
N PHE A 84 -3.08 13.94 3.96
CA PHE A 84 -2.42 15.17 3.50
C PHE A 84 -3.43 16.07 2.80
N THR A 85 -3.61 17.29 3.31
CA THR A 85 -4.51 18.30 2.73
C THR A 85 -3.78 19.55 2.26
N THR A 86 -2.49 19.68 2.59
CA THR A 86 -1.66 20.85 2.30
C THR A 86 -0.67 20.63 1.15
N VAL A 87 -0.36 19.37 0.83
CA VAL A 87 0.54 18.96 -0.25
C VAL A 87 -0.13 17.91 -1.14
N GLU A 88 0.29 17.82 -2.40
CA GLU A 88 -0.30 16.91 -3.39
C GLU A 88 0.76 16.07 -4.10
N GLY A 89 0.36 14.88 -4.60
CA GLY A 89 1.19 14.04 -5.43
C GLY A 89 2.50 13.64 -4.75
N VAL A 90 3.59 13.66 -5.50
CA VAL A 90 4.91 13.19 -5.05
C VAL A 90 5.50 14.05 -3.93
N GLU A 91 5.08 15.31 -3.78
CA GLU A 91 5.52 16.18 -2.68
C GLU A 91 5.15 15.61 -1.30
N LYS A 92 4.12 14.75 -1.21
CA LYS A 92 3.78 14.02 0.03
C LYS A 92 4.93 13.13 0.51
N PHE A 93 5.72 12.56 -0.43
CA PHE A 93 6.86 11.74 -0.08
C PHE A 93 7.98 12.57 0.56
N ASP A 94 8.22 13.80 0.08
CA ASP A 94 9.21 14.69 0.68
C ASP A 94 8.87 14.98 2.15
N VAL A 95 7.58 15.23 2.43
CA VAL A 95 7.11 15.44 3.81
C VAL A 95 7.28 14.18 4.67
N LEU A 96 7.01 12.99 4.12
CA LEU A 96 7.22 11.72 4.84
C LEU A 96 8.70 11.51 5.19
N GLU A 97 9.61 11.74 4.23
CA GLU A 97 11.06 11.62 4.46
C GLU A 97 11.56 12.61 5.51
N GLU A 98 11.11 13.86 5.44
CA GLU A 98 11.50 14.90 6.40
C GLU A 98 10.97 14.61 7.81
N THR A 99 9.77 14.03 7.91
CA THR A 99 9.11 13.76 9.21
C THR A 99 9.61 12.49 9.87
N TYR A 100 9.91 11.44 9.07
CA TYR A 100 10.29 10.11 9.57
C TYR A 100 11.62 9.60 9.00
N PRO A 101 12.71 10.38 9.06
CA PRO A 101 13.98 9.99 8.45
C PRO A 101 14.52 8.68 9.01
N GLU A 102 14.31 8.39 10.30
CA GLU A 102 14.72 7.14 10.93
C GLU A 102 14.00 5.92 10.39
N LEU A 103 12.72 6.05 9.98
CA LEU A 103 11.97 4.96 9.38
C LEU A 103 12.51 4.61 7.99
N PHE A 104 12.75 5.63 7.17
CA PHE A 104 13.30 5.42 5.82
C PHE A 104 14.72 4.85 5.85
N GLU A 105 15.58 5.33 6.77
CA GLU A 105 16.90 4.73 6.98
C GLU A 105 16.79 3.28 7.48
N GLN A 106 15.81 2.96 8.33
CA GLN A 106 15.59 1.60 8.79
C GLN A 106 15.05 0.70 7.67
N PHE A 107 14.20 1.20 6.77
CA PHE A 107 13.82 0.46 5.55
C PHE A 107 15.05 0.15 4.71
N ARG A 108 15.94 1.13 4.49
CA ARG A 108 17.18 0.92 3.73
C ARG A 108 18.06 -0.16 4.36
N ALA A 109 18.22 -0.15 5.67
CA ALA A 109 19.02 -1.13 6.39
C ALA A 109 18.41 -2.53 6.33
N THR A 110 17.12 -2.64 6.63
CA THR A 110 16.38 -3.91 6.58
C THR A 110 16.35 -4.49 5.16
N GLY A 111 16.08 -3.63 4.14
CA GLY A 111 16.02 -4.04 2.75
C GLY A 111 17.36 -4.44 2.14
N ALA A 112 18.48 -4.10 2.81
CA ALA A 112 19.79 -4.62 2.45
C ALA A 112 20.01 -6.07 2.89
N ASN A 113 19.23 -6.58 3.86
CA ASN A 113 19.31 -7.95 4.36
C ASN A 113 18.22 -8.85 3.77
N ILE A 114 16.97 -8.39 3.77
CA ILE A 114 15.83 -9.15 3.23
C ILE A 114 15.03 -8.28 2.25
N PRO A 115 14.40 -8.85 1.20
CA PRO A 115 13.50 -8.10 0.34
C PRO A 115 12.35 -7.47 1.12
N ILE A 116 12.04 -6.20 0.81
CA ILE A 116 10.83 -5.51 1.27
C ILE A 116 9.96 -5.22 0.05
N THR A 117 8.75 -5.78 0.01
CA THR A 117 7.78 -5.50 -1.05
C THR A 117 6.63 -4.69 -0.47
N LEU A 118 6.32 -3.55 -1.09
CA LEU A 118 5.19 -2.70 -0.76
C LEU A 118 4.17 -2.76 -1.89
N ILE A 119 2.92 -3.06 -1.57
CA ILE A 119 1.78 -2.89 -2.49
C ILE A 119 0.84 -1.81 -1.93
N PRO A 120 0.25 -0.96 -2.78
CA PRO A 120 -0.66 0.08 -2.31
C PRO A 120 -2.00 -0.47 -1.82
N GLY A 121 -2.55 0.17 -0.78
CA GLY A 121 -3.94 0.01 -0.36
C GLY A 121 -4.86 1.07 -0.94
N ASN A 122 -5.91 1.45 -0.22
CA ASN A 122 -6.78 2.54 -0.65
C ASN A 122 -6.30 3.91 -0.14
N HIS A 123 -5.76 4.00 1.08
CA HIS A 123 -5.26 5.27 1.61
C HIS A 123 -3.98 5.76 0.94
N ASP A 124 -3.22 4.85 0.36
CA ASP A 124 -1.98 5.17 -0.35
C ASP A 124 -2.00 4.74 -1.84
N HIS A 125 -3.19 4.66 -2.45
CA HIS A 125 -3.34 4.27 -3.86
C HIS A 125 -2.61 5.21 -4.85
N GLU A 126 -2.30 6.44 -4.46
CA GLU A 126 -1.48 7.36 -5.25
C GLU A 126 -0.10 6.77 -5.56
N LEU A 127 0.41 5.85 -4.72
CA LEU A 127 1.65 5.13 -4.97
C LEU A 127 1.60 4.30 -6.27
N ALA A 128 0.41 3.91 -6.72
CA ALA A 128 0.21 3.21 -7.99
C ALA A 128 0.15 4.13 -9.21
N ALA A 129 0.18 5.46 -9.02
CA ALA A 129 -0.10 6.42 -10.07
C ALA A 129 1.15 7.10 -10.65
N TYR A 130 2.23 7.16 -9.88
CA TYR A 130 3.42 7.90 -10.26
C TYR A 130 4.66 7.01 -10.20
N ASP A 131 5.38 6.91 -11.31
CA ASP A 131 6.63 6.13 -11.40
C ASP A 131 7.72 6.68 -10.45
N GLU A 132 7.67 7.97 -10.14
CA GLU A 132 8.59 8.62 -9.20
C GLU A 132 8.57 7.99 -7.81
N PHE A 133 7.45 7.47 -7.36
CA PHE A 133 7.39 6.74 -6.08
C PHE A 133 8.21 5.45 -6.13
N VAL A 134 8.20 4.73 -7.26
CA VAL A 134 9.02 3.51 -7.42
C VAL A 134 10.50 3.85 -7.29
N GLU A 135 10.95 4.92 -7.95
CA GLU A 135 12.34 5.37 -7.90
C GLU A 135 12.73 5.79 -6.46
N ARG A 136 11.86 6.54 -5.77
CA ARG A 136 12.09 7.03 -4.41
C ARG A 136 12.16 5.87 -3.39
N PHE A 137 11.23 4.92 -3.43
CA PHE A 137 11.25 3.75 -2.55
C PHE A 137 12.45 2.84 -2.81
N ALA A 138 12.90 2.72 -4.06
CA ALA A 138 14.08 1.95 -4.41
C ALA A 138 15.37 2.51 -3.74
N GLU A 139 15.45 3.82 -3.48
CA GLU A 139 16.56 4.41 -2.72
C GLU A 139 16.65 3.87 -1.30
N TYR A 140 15.55 3.36 -0.76
CA TYR A 140 15.44 2.77 0.57
C TYR A 140 15.35 1.24 0.56
N ASN A 141 15.73 0.59 -0.55
CA ASN A 141 15.67 -0.86 -0.74
C ASN A 141 14.25 -1.43 -0.56
N VAL A 142 13.23 -0.66 -0.90
CA VAL A 142 11.83 -1.08 -0.91
C VAL A 142 11.36 -1.22 -2.36
N ASP A 143 10.87 -2.40 -2.72
CA ASP A 143 10.26 -2.69 -4.02
C ASP A 143 8.77 -2.30 -3.97
N LEU A 144 8.44 -1.12 -4.51
CA LEU A 144 7.05 -0.70 -4.68
C LEU A 144 6.45 -1.36 -5.91
N VAL A 145 5.55 -2.30 -5.71
CA VAL A 145 4.78 -2.97 -6.77
C VAL A 145 3.46 -2.22 -6.95
N GLN A 146 3.31 -1.50 -8.06
CA GLN A 146 2.14 -0.65 -8.35
C GLN A 146 0.88 -1.45 -8.77
N GLU A 147 0.82 -2.73 -8.42
CA GLU A 147 -0.31 -3.62 -8.68
C GLU A 147 -1.23 -3.72 -7.46
N LYS A 148 -2.48 -4.18 -7.69
CA LYS A 148 -3.48 -4.37 -6.62
C LYS A 148 -3.14 -5.53 -5.69
N SER A 149 -2.31 -6.45 -6.15
CA SER A 149 -1.98 -7.69 -5.46
C SER A 149 -0.70 -8.31 -6.01
N ILE A 150 -0.09 -9.16 -5.21
CA ILE A 150 1.06 -9.98 -5.60
C ILE A 150 0.82 -11.44 -5.23
N THR A 151 1.55 -12.31 -5.89
CA THR A 151 1.55 -13.75 -5.55
C THR A 151 2.97 -14.20 -5.27
N ARG A 152 3.14 -15.01 -4.22
CA ARG A 152 4.43 -15.57 -3.81
C ARG A 152 4.34 -17.08 -3.65
N PRO A 153 5.38 -17.83 -4.05
CA PRO A 153 5.41 -19.28 -3.86
C PRO A 153 5.65 -19.64 -2.39
N VAL A 154 5.03 -20.75 -1.95
CA VAL A 154 5.28 -21.39 -0.64
C VAL A 154 5.21 -22.90 -0.84
N GLY A 155 6.36 -23.55 -0.92
CA GLY A 155 6.42 -24.95 -1.31
C GLY A 155 5.75 -25.17 -2.67
N GLU A 156 4.87 -26.19 -2.75
CA GLU A 156 4.09 -26.48 -3.97
C GLU A 156 2.85 -25.57 -4.14
N GLN A 157 2.64 -24.61 -3.26
CA GLN A 157 1.49 -23.69 -3.25
C GLN A 157 1.91 -22.27 -3.56
N ALA A 158 0.92 -21.38 -3.69
CA ALA A 158 1.14 -19.95 -3.82
C ALA A 158 0.24 -19.21 -2.83
N ILE A 159 0.77 -18.15 -2.23
CA ILE A 159 0.02 -17.21 -1.40
C ILE A 159 -0.26 -15.97 -2.24
N HIS A 160 -1.51 -15.55 -2.25
CA HIS A 160 -1.96 -14.30 -2.84
C HIS A 160 -2.11 -13.25 -1.76
N PHE A 161 -1.47 -12.10 -1.95
CA PHE A 161 -1.54 -10.94 -1.07
C PHE A 161 -2.31 -9.84 -1.79
N GLU A 162 -3.41 -9.40 -1.19
CA GLU A 162 -4.12 -8.18 -1.58
C GLU A 162 -4.56 -7.43 -0.32
N HIS A 163 -4.64 -6.11 -0.39
CA HIS A 163 -5.07 -5.30 0.76
C HIS A 163 -6.57 -5.50 1.07
N GLY A 164 -7.38 -5.90 0.07
CA GLY A 164 -8.79 -6.25 0.26
C GLY A 164 -9.78 -5.10 0.03
N HIS A 165 -9.34 -3.86 -0.09
CA HIS A 165 -10.22 -2.70 -0.34
C HIS A 165 -11.03 -2.82 -1.63
N GLN A 166 -10.56 -3.58 -2.62
CA GLN A 166 -11.27 -3.79 -3.88
C GLN A 166 -12.58 -4.58 -3.71
N GLN A 167 -12.75 -5.29 -2.58
CA GLN A 167 -13.97 -6.02 -2.23
C GLN A 167 -14.98 -5.14 -1.48
N ASP A 168 -14.59 -3.97 -0.99
CA ASP A 168 -15.46 -3.00 -0.31
C ASP A 168 -15.99 -1.94 -1.29
N PRO A 169 -17.31 -1.84 -1.50
CA PRO A 169 -17.88 -0.83 -2.40
C PRO A 169 -17.56 0.62 -2.03
N ASN A 170 -17.22 0.90 -0.77
CA ASN A 170 -16.92 2.26 -0.32
C ASN A 170 -15.45 2.63 -0.51
N ASN A 171 -14.56 1.64 -0.56
CA ASN A 171 -13.11 1.85 -0.64
C ASN A 171 -12.51 1.37 -1.96
N ARG A 172 -13.30 0.68 -2.81
CA ARG A 172 -12.83 0.18 -4.10
C ARG A 172 -12.45 1.31 -5.04
N ILE A 173 -11.26 1.20 -5.64
CA ILE A 173 -10.76 2.13 -6.64
C ILE A 173 -11.00 1.53 -8.03
N GLU A 174 -11.93 2.14 -8.78
CA GLU A 174 -12.35 1.63 -10.09
C GLU A 174 -11.27 1.80 -11.16
N ASP A 175 -10.61 2.96 -11.18
CA ASP A 175 -9.59 3.31 -12.17
C ASP A 175 -8.21 3.32 -11.49
N TRP A 176 -7.64 2.12 -11.36
CA TRP A 176 -6.35 1.91 -10.69
C TRP A 176 -5.21 2.61 -11.45
N GLY A 177 -4.30 3.25 -10.71
CA GLY A 177 -3.23 4.06 -11.29
C GLY A 177 -3.66 5.49 -11.65
N ASN A 178 -4.93 5.85 -11.44
CA ASN A 178 -5.38 7.23 -11.56
C ASN A 178 -5.47 7.87 -10.16
N PRO A 179 -4.60 8.85 -9.83
CA PRO A 179 -4.57 9.45 -8.49
C PRO A 179 -5.85 10.19 -8.11
N HIS A 180 -6.69 10.52 -9.10
CA HIS A 180 -7.96 11.21 -8.91
C HIS A 180 -9.16 10.25 -8.82
N ALA A 181 -8.94 8.95 -8.96
CA ALA A 181 -9.99 7.93 -8.82
C ALA A 181 -10.29 7.65 -7.35
N THR A 182 -10.82 8.64 -6.64
CA THR A 182 -11.09 8.57 -5.21
C THR A 182 -12.42 7.86 -4.91
N PRO A 183 -12.43 6.84 -4.04
CA PRO A 183 -13.64 6.14 -3.63
C PRO A 183 -14.47 6.96 -2.63
N LEU A 184 -15.67 6.48 -2.29
CA LEU A 184 -16.52 7.16 -1.31
C LEU A 184 -15.84 7.29 0.06
N GLY A 185 -15.05 6.30 0.46
CA GLY A 185 -14.27 6.31 1.70
C GLY A 185 -13.31 7.48 1.81
N TYR A 186 -12.69 7.89 0.71
CA TYR A 186 -11.85 9.09 0.65
C TYR A 186 -12.60 10.35 1.13
N TYR A 187 -13.81 10.58 0.62
CA TYR A 187 -14.61 11.75 1.00
C TYR A 187 -15.04 11.70 2.47
N TYR A 188 -15.35 10.52 2.98
CA TYR A 188 -15.61 10.37 4.42
C TYR A 188 -14.35 10.66 5.24
N ASN A 189 -13.20 10.19 4.81
CA ASN A 189 -11.94 10.42 5.49
C ASN A 189 -11.58 11.90 5.50
N THR A 190 -11.49 12.52 4.34
CA THR A 190 -11.02 13.91 4.20
C THR A 190 -12.01 14.93 4.75
N LEU A 191 -13.31 14.77 4.51
CA LEU A 191 -14.32 15.77 4.89
C LEU A 191 -14.85 15.60 6.32
N VAL A 192 -14.82 14.39 6.85
CA VAL A 192 -15.40 14.09 8.17
C VAL A 192 -14.36 13.65 9.16
N THR A 193 -13.57 12.63 8.82
CA THR A 193 -12.62 11.99 9.74
C THR A 193 -11.46 12.91 10.10
N SER A 194 -10.78 13.46 9.11
CA SER A 194 -9.64 14.35 9.31
C SER A 194 -10.07 15.62 10.03
N ARG A 195 -11.22 16.17 9.64
CA ARG A 195 -11.75 17.37 10.31
C ARG A 195 -12.24 17.10 11.74
N ALA A 196 -12.81 15.92 11.99
CA ALA A 196 -13.21 15.51 13.33
C ALA A 196 -11.99 15.22 14.22
N GLY A 197 -10.92 14.67 13.66
CA GLY A 197 -9.63 14.48 14.33
C GLY A 197 -9.02 15.82 14.77
N GLN A 198 -9.04 16.83 13.91
CA GLN A 198 -8.61 18.19 14.23
C GLN A 198 -9.43 18.86 15.35
N LEU A 199 -10.70 18.52 15.45
CA LEU A 199 -11.61 19.06 16.48
C LEU A 199 -11.59 18.25 17.77
N SER A 200 -11.05 17.04 17.77
CA SER A 200 -10.96 16.20 18.96
C SER A 200 -9.59 16.37 19.61
N ASN A 201 -9.54 16.93 20.81
CA ASN A 201 -8.32 17.00 21.63
C ASN A 201 -7.77 15.62 22.05
N ARG A 202 -8.16 14.54 21.38
CA ARG A 202 -7.85 13.17 21.79
C ARG A 202 -6.85 12.46 20.86
N GLY A 203 -6.40 13.12 19.76
CA GLY A 203 -5.57 12.50 18.75
C GLY A 203 -6.31 11.46 17.88
N ARG A 204 -5.72 11.14 16.74
CA ARG A 204 -6.28 10.27 15.69
C ARG A 204 -6.65 8.88 16.19
N TYR A 205 -5.77 8.24 16.95
CA TYR A 205 -5.96 6.84 17.38
C TYR A 205 -7.11 6.66 18.39
N ASN A 206 -7.29 7.59 19.29
CA ASN A 206 -8.41 7.52 20.22
C ASN A 206 -9.76 7.73 19.52
N TRP A 207 -9.76 8.51 18.46
CA TRP A 207 -10.95 8.70 17.63
C TRP A 207 -11.28 7.45 16.81
N LEU A 208 -10.26 6.81 16.19
CA LEU A 208 -10.42 5.53 15.48
C LEU A 208 -10.93 4.42 16.41
N LYS A 209 -10.46 4.34 17.64
CA LYS A 209 -11.01 3.41 18.66
C LYS A 209 -12.50 3.67 18.92
N ASP A 210 -12.91 4.93 18.97
CA ASP A 210 -14.33 5.31 19.13
C ASP A 210 -15.16 4.87 17.90
N VAL A 211 -14.60 4.95 16.69
CA VAL A 211 -15.24 4.51 15.44
C VAL A 211 -15.30 2.98 15.38
N GLN A 212 -14.22 2.29 15.71
CA GLN A 212 -14.16 0.82 15.73
C GLN A 212 -15.13 0.22 16.77
N ALA A 213 -15.49 0.97 17.82
CA ALA A 213 -16.47 0.54 18.81
C ALA A 213 -17.93 0.62 18.28
N VAL A 214 -18.17 1.24 17.12
CA VAL A 214 -19.51 1.31 16.53
C VAL A 214 -19.81 0.01 15.80
N THR A 215 -20.62 -0.83 16.41
CA THR A 215 -21.12 -2.06 15.79
C THR A 215 -22.65 -2.02 15.70
N PRO A 216 -23.25 -2.42 14.58
CA PRO A 216 -22.60 -2.82 13.32
C PRO A 216 -22.02 -1.63 12.55
N THR A 217 -21.00 -1.89 11.76
CA THR A 217 -20.25 -0.89 10.98
C THR A 217 -21.13 -0.06 10.04
N GLU A 218 -22.27 -0.63 9.59
CA GLU A 218 -23.24 0.08 8.73
C GLU A 218 -23.91 1.27 9.43
N ARG A 219 -23.81 1.35 10.76
CA ARG A 219 -24.29 2.51 11.53
C ARG A 219 -23.25 3.63 11.63
N MET A 220 -22.01 3.36 11.24
CA MET A 220 -20.91 4.33 11.30
C MET A 220 -21.24 5.64 10.59
N PRO A 221 -21.74 5.66 9.33
CA PRO A 221 -22.12 6.89 8.65
C PRO A 221 -23.15 7.72 9.42
N ILE A 222 -24.15 7.06 10.02
CA ILE A 222 -25.20 7.72 10.80
C ILE A 222 -24.61 8.27 12.11
N TRP A 223 -23.73 7.53 12.75
CA TRP A 223 -23.07 7.94 13.99
C TRP A 223 -22.15 9.12 13.75
N LEU A 224 -21.31 9.10 12.69
CA LEU A 224 -20.46 10.21 12.28
C LEU A 224 -21.27 11.45 11.95
N PHE A 225 -22.35 11.31 11.15
CA PHE A 225 -23.24 12.40 10.85
C PHE A 225 -23.88 13.00 12.09
N SER A 226 -24.40 12.18 13.01
CA SER A 226 -25.06 12.68 14.23
C SER A 226 -24.08 13.28 15.23
N LYS A 227 -22.87 12.73 15.38
CA LYS A 227 -21.91 13.17 16.40
C LYS A 227 -21.11 14.42 15.97
N TYR A 228 -20.74 14.49 14.69
CA TYR A 228 -19.85 15.55 14.21
C TYR A 228 -20.56 16.54 13.30
N PHE A 229 -21.23 16.09 12.27
CA PHE A 229 -21.85 16.96 11.28
C PHE A 229 -23.05 17.73 11.86
N TYR A 230 -23.89 17.07 12.65
CA TYR A 230 -25.04 17.73 13.28
C TYR A 230 -24.61 18.74 14.35
N ARG A 231 -23.53 18.49 15.06
CA ARG A 231 -22.96 19.45 16.04
C ARG A 231 -22.38 20.69 15.38
N GLU A 232 -21.76 20.54 14.23
CA GLU A 232 -21.16 21.64 13.47
C GLU A 232 -22.20 22.51 12.77
N MET A 233 -23.29 21.89 12.29
CA MET A 233 -24.38 22.56 11.59
C MET A 233 -25.40 23.21 12.52
N ASN A 234 -25.50 22.77 13.77
CA ASN A 234 -26.51 23.25 14.72
C ASN A 234 -26.32 24.70 15.22
N PRO A 235 -25.13 25.33 15.19
CA PRO A 235 -24.99 26.75 15.46
C PRO A 235 -25.54 27.66 14.34
N LEU A 236 -25.89 27.08 13.19
CA LEU A 236 -26.42 27.81 12.02
C LEU A 236 -27.93 27.66 11.84
N ILE A 237 -28.60 26.89 12.71
CA ILE A 237 -30.05 26.75 12.82
C ILE A 237 -30.51 27.29 14.17
#